data_99d3362e8f64980b534e3df2434d7648
#
_entry.id   99d3362e8f64980b534e3df2434d7648
#
_cell.length_a   1.000
_cell.length_b   1.000
_cell.length_c   1.000
_cell.angle_alpha   90.00
_cell.angle_beta   90.00
_cell.angle_gamma   90.00
#
_symmetry.space_group_name_H-M   'P 1'
#
loop_
_entity.id
_entity.type
_entity.pdbx_description
1 polymer ?
#
loop_
_entity_poly.entity_id
_entity_poly.type
_entity_poly.pdbx_seq_one_letter_code
_entity_poly.pdbx_strand_id
1 'polypeptide(L)'
;LAALAFLRTVDIQIEPIRAMASAAMRVLPLALLTALAPLSLAAPGALAQVPASPASGALSRQSFVSAAVRKAGPAVVTIDTERTVRVPGRQGLGLPFMDPLLRQFFGLPSGGGAMPPSQRTERGQGSGFIYDPSGLLITNAHVVEGSTRVVVGLPDGRRVEGRVVGADPVTDLAVVKLEAAGPWPVVGLGNSEALQVGDWVIAVGNPFGLDQTVTLGIVSSLNRNAAALGITDKRLALIQTDAAINPGNSGGPLLNADGDVVGINTLVRSGPGAGLGFAIPINRARQIAQQLVSKGSVSHAMIGVGLEPLRDASGAIAAGAQVRTVMPAGPAARAGLRPGDRITAADGEAVVSPSQLTQLVERSGVGRPMALRVERQGQVLTLQVTPVELASLMGRS
;
A
#
# COMPACT_ATOMS: atom_id res chain seq x y z
N LEU A 1 -15.44 31.73 38.77
CA LEU A 1 -14.27 32.13 39.59
C LEU A 1 -13.38 30.88 39.76
N ALA A 2 -12.14 30.96 39.31
CA ALA A 2 -11.07 29.96 39.34
C ALA A 2 -10.85 29.21 38.01
N ALA A 3 -10.22 29.90 37.06
CA ALA A 3 -9.45 29.30 35.97
C ALA A 3 -8.63 30.40 35.29
N LEU A 4 -7.59 30.86 35.92
CA LEU A 4 -6.54 31.71 35.33
C LEU A 4 -5.29 31.49 36.20
N ALA A 5 -4.36 30.70 35.72
CA ALA A 5 -2.93 30.75 36.03
C ALA A 5 -2.28 29.41 35.59
N PHE A 6 -1.65 29.39 34.44
CA PHE A 6 -0.41 28.65 34.16
C PHE A 6 0.07 28.94 32.74
N LEU A 7 0.46 30.21 32.50
CA LEU A 7 1.40 30.54 31.43
C LEU A 7 2.73 30.76 32.07
N ARG A 8 3.64 29.82 32.01
CA ARG A 8 5.08 30.02 32.24
C ARG A 8 5.81 29.99 30.90
N THR A 9 6.23 31.16 30.55
CA THR A 9 7.23 31.56 29.56
C THR A 9 8.42 30.61 29.50
N VAL A 10 8.71 30.09 28.34
CA VAL A 10 9.99 29.49 28.01
C VAL A 10 10.74 30.53 27.19
N ASP A 11 11.69 31.19 27.80
CA ASP A 11 12.66 32.05 27.14
C ASP A 11 13.62 31.19 26.30
N ILE A 12 13.52 31.32 24.99
CA ILE A 12 14.56 30.82 24.09
C ILE A 12 15.51 31.96 23.82
N GLN A 13 16.69 31.91 24.46
CA GLN A 13 17.82 32.79 24.15
C GLN A 13 18.37 32.42 22.76
N ILE A 14 18.26 33.36 21.84
CA ILE A 14 18.95 33.32 20.55
C ILE A 14 20.24 34.14 20.73
N GLU A 15 21.36 33.43 20.80
CA GLU A 15 22.67 34.10 20.70
C GLU A 15 23.02 34.42 19.24
N PRO A 16 23.50 35.63 18.93
CA PRO A 16 23.94 36.01 17.60
C PRO A 16 25.40 35.60 17.38
N ILE A 17 25.63 34.71 16.40
CA ILE A 17 26.98 34.46 15.89
C ILE A 17 27.41 35.69 15.07
N ARG A 18 28.22 36.54 15.70
CA ARG A 18 29.01 37.57 15.06
C ARG A 18 30.48 37.20 15.14
N ALA A 19 31.17 37.52 14.05
CA ALA A 19 32.61 37.67 13.89
C ALA A 19 33.43 36.41 13.60
N MET A 20 33.83 36.30 12.34
CA MET A 20 35.27 36.27 11.98
C MET A 20 35.42 36.59 10.47
N ALA A 21 35.59 37.88 10.22
CA ALA A 21 36.15 38.37 8.97
C ALA A 21 37.42 39.10 9.35
N SER A 22 38.61 38.56 9.03
CA SER A 22 39.84 39.31 8.77
C SER A 22 41.02 38.34 8.56
N ALA A 23 41.47 38.18 7.32
CA ALA A 23 42.89 37.88 7.07
C ALA A 23 43.26 38.30 5.63
N ALA A 24 43.80 39.51 5.57
CA ALA A 24 44.97 39.90 4.81
C ALA A 24 45.06 39.53 3.31
N MET A 25 44.72 40.51 2.52
CA MET A 25 45.13 40.72 1.14
C MET A 25 46.62 41.20 1.15
N ARG A 26 47.54 40.31 0.73
CA ARG A 26 48.95 40.71 0.48
C ARG A 26 49.11 41.00 -1.01
N VAL A 27 49.36 42.27 -1.29
CA VAL A 27 49.75 42.79 -2.59
C VAL A 27 51.26 42.46 -2.82
N LEU A 28 51.61 41.80 -3.93
CA LEU A 28 52.99 41.71 -4.43
C LEU A 28 53.18 42.63 -5.64
N PRO A 29 54.29 43.33 -5.77
CA PRO A 29 54.51 44.32 -6.80
C PRO A 29 54.91 43.69 -8.17
N LEU A 30 54.41 44.35 -9.17
CA LEU A 30 54.69 44.15 -10.60
C LEU A 30 56.14 44.51 -10.91
N ALA A 31 56.98 43.52 -11.31
CA ALA A 31 58.28 43.77 -11.91
C ALA A 31 58.18 43.64 -13.43
N LEU A 32 58.36 44.74 -14.11
CA LEU A 32 58.40 44.87 -15.55
C LEU A 32 59.75 44.34 -16.03
N LEU A 33 59.80 43.27 -16.86
CA LEU A 33 60.98 42.87 -17.58
C LEU A 33 60.61 42.74 -19.05
N THR A 34 61.07 43.71 -19.85
CA THR A 34 60.98 43.72 -21.30
C THR A 34 62.05 42.79 -21.87
N ALA A 35 61.65 41.75 -22.57
CA ALA A 35 62.53 40.96 -23.42
C ALA A 35 61.92 40.89 -24.84
N LEU A 36 62.55 41.59 -25.79
CA LEU A 36 62.31 41.43 -27.23
C LEU A 36 62.80 40.05 -27.65
N ALA A 37 61.99 39.24 -28.26
CA ALA A 37 62.36 38.05 -28.99
C ALA A 37 61.70 38.05 -30.40
N PRO A 38 62.31 37.52 -31.44
CA PRO A 38 61.97 37.80 -32.79
C PRO A 38 60.74 37.07 -33.30
N LEU A 39 60.03 37.73 -34.21
CA LEU A 39 58.84 37.26 -34.92
C LEU A 39 59.20 36.06 -35.82
N SER A 40 58.87 34.87 -35.43
CA SER A 40 58.85 33.71 -36.31
C SER A 40 57.46 33.61 -36.95
N LEU A 41 57.35 33.74 -38.25
CA LEU A 41 56.17 33.45 -39.03
C LEU A 41 55.87 31.95 -38.86
N ALA A 42 54.87 31.59 -38.05
CA ALA A 42 54.31 30.26 -38.00
C ALA A 42 53.16 30.16 -39.01
N ALA A 43 53.18 29.10 -39.78
CA ALA A 43 52.16 28.73 -40.77
C ALA A 43 50.74 28.67 -40.15
N PRO A 44 49.68 28.85 -40.96
CA PRO A 44 48.29 28.79 -40.43
C PRO A 44 48.01 27.42 -39.84
N GLY A 45 48.06 27.35 -38.51
CA GLY A 45 47.71 26.14 -37.77
C GLY A 45 46.25 25.76 -38.02
N ALA A 46 46.06 24.49 -38.29
CA ALA A 46 44.76 23.87 -38.40
C ALA A 46 43.86 24.31 -37.21
N LEU A 47 42.75 24.92 -37.51
CA LEU A 47 41.70 25.17 -36.51
C LEU A 47 41.34 23.82 -35.91
N ALA A 48 41.78 23.59 -34.67
CA ALA A 48 41.30 22.46 -33.87
C ALA A 48 39.77 22.56 -33.82
N GLN A 49 39.09 21.67 -34.49
CA GLN A 49 37.65 21.50 -34.36
C GLN A 49 37.38 21.20 -32.88
N VAL A 50 36.88 22.16 -32.18
CA VAL A 50 36.26 21.94 -30.87
C VAL A 50 35.21 20.85 -31.09
N PRO A 51 35.32 19.67 -30.44
CA PRO A 51 34.29 18.66 -30.58
C PRO A 51 32.98 19.34 -30.23
N ALA A 52 32.02 19.32 -31.17
CA ALA A 52 30.67 19.83 -30.89
C ALA A 52 30.17 19.14 -29.60
N SER A 53 29.93 19.94 -28.60
CA SER A 53 29.23 19.44 -27.39
C SER A 53 28.03 18.60 -27.86
N PRO A 54 27.82 17.39 -27.34
CA PRO A 54 26.67 16.62 -27.71
C PRO A 54 25.46 17.54 -27.60
N ALA A 55 24.75 17.70 -28.70
CA ALA A 55 23.57 18.56 -28.78
C ALA A 55 22.76 18.33 -27.51
N SER A 56 22.50 19.39 -26.77
CA SER A 56 21.64 19.38 -25.60
C SER A 56 20.38 18.66 -26.01
N GLY A 57 20.26 17.39 -25.62
CA GLY A 57 19.09 16.59 -25.94
C GLY A 57 17.90 17.43 -25.56
N ALA A 58 17.11 17.86 -26.53
CA ALA A 58 15.91 18.60 -26.27
C ALA A 58 15.17 17.81 -25.20
N LEU A 59 15.00 18.39 -24.02
CA LEU A 59 14.31 17.74 -22.89
C LEU A 59 13.00 17.22 -23.46
N SER A 60 12.88 15.90 -23.58
CA SER A 60 11.67 15.28 -24.09
C SER A 60 10.51 15.82 -23.27
N ARG A 61 9.54 16.45 -23.91
CA ARG A 61 8.32 16.90 -23.25
C ARG A 61 7.50 15.74 -22.68
N GLN A 62 7.87 14.51 -23.07
CA GLN A 62 7.23 13.29 -22.60
C GLN A 62 8.05 12.73 -21.42
N SER A 63 7.45 12.79 -20.24
CA SER A 63 8.00 12.15 -19.04
C SER A 63 7.78 10.63 -19.11
N PHE A 64 8.59 9.86 -18.36
CA PHE A 64 8.36 8.43 -18.19
C PHE A 64 6.96 8.16 -17.61
N VAL A 65 6.42 9.07 -16.77
CA VAL A 65 5.05 8.99 -16.24
C VAL A 65 4.03 8.96 -17.37
N SER A 66 4.14 9.89 -18.34
CA SER A 66 3.20 9.92 -19.46
C SER A 66 3.33 8.69 -20.36
N ALA A 67 4.52 8.11 -20.46
CA ALA A 67 4.73 6.86 -21.19
C ALA A 67 4.08 5.66 -20.48
N ALA A 68 4.30 5.53 -19.18
CA ALA A 68 3.71 4.50 -18.33
C ALA A 68 2.17 4.55 -18.35
N VAL A 69 1.61 5.76 -18.20
CA VAL A 69 0.15 5.96 -18.23
C VAL A 69 -0.45 5.64 -19.61
N ARG A 70 0.21 6.02 -20.72
CA ARG A 70 -0.26 5.63 -22.06
C ARG A 70 -0.27 4.12 -22.26
N LYS A 71 0.72 3.39 -21.69
CA LYS A 71 0.81 1.94 -21.78
C LYS A 71 -0.31 1.26 -20.96
N ALA A 72 -0.47 1.64 -19.70
CA ALA A 72 -1.38 0.97 -18.76
C ALA A 72 -2.82 1.53 -18.82
N GLY A 73 -2.96 2.80 -19.11
CA GLY A 73 -4.21 3.55 -19.01
C GLY A 73 -5.42 2.96 -19.72
N PRO A 74 -5.29 2.42 -20.96
CA PRO A 74 -6.44 1.80 -21.63
C PRO A 74 -7.09 0.67 -20.84
N ALA A 75 -6.34 -0.03 -19.97
CA ALA A 75 -6.82 -1.12 -19.13
C ALA A 75 -7.31 -0.66 -17.75
N VAL A 76 -7.12 0.61 -17.35
CA VAL A 76 -7.58 1.14 -16.06
C VAL A 76 -9.02 1.61 -16.20
N VAL A 77 -9.89 1.06 -15.38
CA VAL A 77 -11.34 1.19 -15.49
C VAL A 77 -11.94 1.85 -14.24
N THR A 78 -13.11 2.45 -14.41
CA THR A 78 -14.00 2.86 -13.31
C THR A 78 -14.85 1.67 -12.90
N ILE A 79 -15.16 1.55 -11.63
CA ILE A 79 -16.11 0.59 -11.10
C ILE A 79 -17.20 1.34 -10.36
N ASP A 80 -18.40 1.39 -10.96
CA ASP A 80 -19.59 1.94 -10.33
C ASP A 80 -20.40 0.80 -9.72
N THR A 81 -20.80 0.93 -8.47
CA THR A 81 -21.57 -0.07 -7.74
C THR A 81 -22.86 0.51 -7.21
N GLU A 82 -23.91 -0.31 -7.19
CA GLU A 82 -25.17 -0.01 -6.55
C GLU A 82 -25.43 -1.06 -5.47
N ARG A 83 -25.78 -0.60 -4.28
CA ARG A 83 -26.11 -1.44 -3.13
C ARG A 83 -27.45 -1.01 -2.55
N THR A 84 -28.36 -1.96 -2.39
CA THR A 84 -29.64 -1.71 -1.73
C THR A 84 -29.49 -1.99 -0.24
N VAL A 85 -29.55 -0.94 0.57
CA VAL A 85 -29.48 -1.03 2.03
C VAL A 85 -30.87 -0.88 2.62
N ARG A 86 -31.31 -1.85 3.42
CA ARG A 86 -32.49 -1.70 4.26
C ARG A 86 -32.10 -0.95 5.52
N VAL A 87 -32.57 0.28 5.66
CA VAL A 87 -32.39 1.08 6.87
C VAL A 87 -33.47 0.68 7.86
N PRO A 88 -33.17 -0.03 8.96
CA PRO A 88 -34.15 -0.30 10.03
C PRO A 88 -34.54 1.04 10.66
N GLY A 89 -35.82 1.24 10.92
CA GLY A 89 -36.35 2.45 11.55
C GLY A 89 -35.96 2.59 13.04
N ARG A 90 -34.67 2.54 13.34
CA ARG A 90 -34.13 2.76 14.68
C ARG A 90 -32.80 3.48 14.64
N GLN A 91 -32.58 4.34 15.63
CA GLN A 91 -31.44 5.25 15.82
C GLN A 91 -30.10 4.65 15.38
N GLY A 92 -29.36 5.43 14.62
CA GLY A 92 -28.11 5.05 13.98
C GLY A 92 -27.08 4.41 14.90
N LEU A 93 -26.91 3.12 14.76
CA LEU A 93 -25.64 2.48 15.05
C LEU A 93 -24.73 2.75 13.85
N GLY A 94 -23.99 3.87 13.94
CA GLY A 94 -22.89 4.11 13.01
C GLY A 94 -21.96 2.91 13.03
N LEU A 95 -21.55 2.42 11.86
CA LEU A 95 -20.52 1.41 11.77
C LEU A 95 -19.22 2.01 12.36
N PRO A 96 -18.79 1.58 13.56
CA PRO A 96 -17.73 2.29 14.30
C PRO A 96 -16.33 2.14 13.69
N PHE A 97 -16.18 1.34 12.64
CA PHE A 97 -14.88 0.95 12.11
C PHE A 97 -14.55 1.45 10.70
N MET A 98 -15.46 2.21 10.07
CA MET A 98 -15.20 2.75 8.74
C MET A 98 -14.60 4.15 8.84
N ASP A 99 -13.46 4.37 8.17
CA ASP A 99 -12.80 5.67 8.07
C ASP A 99 -13.80 6.77 7.64
N PRO A 100 -13.83 7.94 8.31
CA PRO A 100 -14.72 9.05 7.96
C PRO A 100 -14.62 9.48 6.49
N LEU A 101 -13.43 9.42 5.89
CA LEU A 101 -13.22 9.73 4.49
C LEU A 101 -13.87 8.70 3.55
N LEU A 102 -13.77 7.42 3.89
CA LEU A 102 -14.47 6.36 3.15
C LEU A 102 -15.98 6.50 3.25
N ARG A 103 -16.50 6.90 4.41
CA ARG A 103 -17.95 7.21 4.56
C ARG A 103 -18.39 8.34 3.64
N GLN A 104 -17.63 9.43 3.59
CA GLN A 104 -17.92 10.58 2.74
C GLN A 104 -17.84 10.19 1.26
N PHE A 105 -16.87 9.36 0.89
CA PHE A 105 -16.68 8.87 -0.48
C PHE A 105 -17.84 7.98 -0.96
N PHE A 106 -18.33 7.10 -0.08
CA PHE A 106 -19.49 6.24 -0.39
C PHE A 106 -20.84 6.94 -0.16
N GLY A 107 -20.86 8.25 0.11
CA GLY A 107 -22.09 9.03 0.31
C GLY A 107 -22.89 8.59 1.54
N LEU A 108 -22.24 7.98 2.54
CA LEU A 108 -22.91 7.53 3.76
C LEU A 108 -23.26 8.73 4.65
N PRO A 109 -24.49 8.87 5.13
CA PRO A 109 -24.92 10.04 5.91
C PRO A 109 -24.20 10.12 7.26
N SER A 110 -23.70 11.30 7.58
CA SER A 110 -23.01 11.63 8.84
C SER A 110 -23.93 12.00 10.00
N GLY A 111 -25.26 11.87 9.88
CA GLY A 111 -26.23 12.39 10.84
C GLY A 111 -27.28 11.38 11.29
N GLY A 112 -27.44 11.25 12.60
CA GLY A 112 -28.53 10.50 13.24
C GLY A 112 -29.84 11.29 13.26
N GLY A 113 -30.74 10.96 12.33
CA GLY A 113 -32.14 11.36 12.38
C GLY A 113 -33.02 10.12 12.39
N ALA A 114 -34.07 10.09 13.22
CA ALA A 114 -35.05 9.00 13.23
C ALA A 114 -35.82 9.01 11.89
N MET A 115 -35.61 7.98 11.07
CA MET A 115 -36.35 7.78 9.81
C MET A 115 -37.12 6.45 9.84
N PRO A 116 -38.29 6.37 9.18
CA PRO A 116 -39.01 5.11 9.02
C PRO A 116 -38.17 4.12 8.19
N PRO A 117 -38.41 2.80 8.31
CA PRO A 117 -37.69 1.79 7.54
C PRO A 117 -37.86 2.07 6.04
N SER A 118 -36.77 2.33 5.39
CA SER A 118 -36.74 2.65 3.95
C SER A 118 -35.65 1.83 3.26
N GLN A 119 -35.92 1.45 2.02
CA GLN A 119 -34.87 0.93 1.12
C GLN A 119 -34.19 2.12 0.48
N ARG A 120 -32.87 2.22 0.66
CA ARG A 120 -32.04 3.23 0.01
C ARG A 120 -31.03 2.55 -0.90
N THR A 121 -30.96 3.02 -2.13
CA THR A 121 -29.87 2.64 -3.04
C THR A 121 -28.68 3.53 -2.77
N GLU A 122 -27.60 2.95 -2.32
CA GLU A 122 -26.31 3.61 -2.18
C GLU A 122 -25.47 3.32 -3.41
N ARG A 123 -24.76 4.33 -3.89
CA ARG A 123 -23.84 4.22 -5.02
C ARG A 123 -22.41 4.34 -4.49
N GLY A 124 -21.58 3.39 -4.88
CA GLY A 124 -20.16 3.39 -4.63
C GLY A 124 -19.40 3.56 -5.95
N GLN A 125 -18.19 4.06 -5.86
CA GLN A 125 -17.30 4.20 -6.99
C GLN A 125 -15.87 3.91 -6.60
N GLY A 126 -15.12 3.26 -7.51
CA GLY A 126 -13.71 2.97 -7.36
C GLY A 126 -13.05 2.78 -8.70
N SER A 127 -11.82 2.34 -8.67
CA SER A 127 -11.05 1.98 -9.86
C SER A 127 -10.72 0.49 -9.88
N GLY A 128 -10.31 -0.01 -11.04
CA GLY A 128 -9.78 -1.34 -11.24
C GLY A 128 -8.92 -1.38 -12.48
N PHE A 129 -8.38 -2.55 -12.78
CA PHE A 129 -7.64 -2.73 -14.03
C PHE A 129 -7.83 -4.14 -14.58
N ILE A 130 -7.94 -4.23 -15.91
CA ILE A 130 -8.08 -5.50 -16.62
C ILE A 130 -6.69 -6.12 -16.75
N TYR A 131 -6.53 -7.34 -16.22
CA TYR A 131 -5.25 -8.06 -16.19
C TYR A 131 -5.24 -9.32 -17.06
N ASP A 132 -6.40 -9.73 -17.59
CA ASP A 132 -6.55 -10.93 -18.40
C ASP A 132 -7.41 -10.66 -19.64
N PRO A 133 -7.01 -11.14 -20.83
CA PRO A 133 -7.74 -10.91 -22.09
C PRO A 133 -9.17 -11.44 -22.10
N SER A 134 -9.51 -12.38 -21.22
CA SER A 134 -10.88 -12.85 -21.06
C SER A 134 -11.81 -11.79 -20.43
N GLY A 135 -11.28 -10.65 -19.97
CA GLY A 135 -12.03 -9.60 -19.29
C GLY A 135 -12.14 -9.80 -17.78
N LEU A 136 -11.14 -10.42 -17.16
CA LEU A 136 -11.00 -10.40 -15.71
C LEU A 136 -10.28 -9.13 -15.30
N LEU A 137 -10.80 -8.46 -14.28
CA LEU A 137 -10.20 -7.29 -13.67
C LEU A 137 -10.04 -7.47 -12.16
N ILE A 138 -9.06 -6.76 -11.59
CA ILE A 138 -8.81 -6.70 -10.16
C ILE A 138 -9.23 -5.33 -9.64
N THR A 139 -9.80 -5.32 -8.43
CA THR A 139 -10.11 -4.12 -7.64
C THR A 139 -10.03 -4.44 -6.16
N ASN A 140 -10.32 -3.47 -5.29
CA ASN A 140 -10.47 -3.72 -3.86
C ASN A 140 -11.80 -4.39 -3.52
N ALA A 141 -11.81 -5.23 -2.47
CA ALA A 141 -13.03 -5.89 -2.01
C ALA A 141 -14.07 -4.87 -1.52
N HIS A 142 -13.64 -3.85 -0.77
CA HIS A 142 -14.53 -2.81 -0.26
C HIS A 142 -15.25 -2.02 -1.37
N VAL A 143 -14.71 -1.97 -2.60
CA VAL A 143 -15.36 -1.30 -3.75
C VAL A 143 -16.61 -2.05 -4.19
N VAL A 144 -16.59 -3.40 -4.15
CA VAL A 144 -17.69 -4.25 -4.63
C VAL A 144 -18.49 -4.91 -3.51
N GLU A 145 -18.15 -4.65 -2.25
CA GLU A 145 -18.77 -5.28 -1.09
C GLU A 145 -20.27 -4.97 -0.99
N GLY A 146 -21.09 -6.02 -0.92
CA GLY A 146 -22.54 -5.91 -0.81
C GLY A 146 -23.22 -5.28 -2.03
N SER A 147 -22.51 -5.10 -3.14
CA SER A 147 -23.12 -4.56 -4.37
C SER A 147 -24.10 -5.55 -4.97
N THR A 148 -25.26 -5.04 -5.38
CA THR A 148 -26.27 -5.77 -6.14
C THR A 148 -26.04 -5.64 -7.64
N ARG A 149 -25.28 -4.61 -8.04
CA ARG A 149 -24.94 -4.32 -9.43
C ARG A 149 -23.56 -3.71 -9.52
N VAL A 150 -22.77 -4.13 -10.49
CA VAL A 150 -21.46 -3.59 -10.82
C VAL A 150 -21.44 -3.18 -12.28
N VAL A 151 -21.07 -1.93 -12.57
CA VAL A 151 -20.89 -1.41 -13.92
C VAL A 151 -19.47 -0.93 -14.08
N VAL A 152 -18.79 -1.41 -15.11
CA VAL A 152 -17.40 -1.07 -15.40
C VAL A 152 -17.36 -0.08 -16.56
N GLY A 153 -16.79 1.10 -16.31
CA GLY A 153 -16.55 2.12 -17.32
C GLY A 153 -15.12 2.05 -17.85
N LEU A 154 -14.99 1.91 -19.17
CA LEU A 154 -13.69 1.93 -19.83
C LEU A 154 -13.32 3.36 -20.28
N PRO A 155 -12.01 3.67 -20.44
CA PRO A 155 -11.56 4.98 -20.91
C PRO A 155 -12.04 5.37 -22.31
N ASP A 156 -12.43 4.39 -23.13
CA ASP A 156 -13.02 4.62 -24.46
C ASP A 156 -14.51 4.98 -24.44
N GLY A 157 -15.11 5.12 -23.25
CA GLY A 157 -16.51 5.48 -23.04
C GLY A 157 -17.48 4.30 -22.98
N ARG A 158 -17.03 3.07 -23.25
CA ARG A 158 -17.86 1.86 -23.08
C ARG A 158 -18.21 1.65 -21.61
N ARG A 159 -19.44 1.23 -21.35
CA ARG A 159 -19.90 0.81 -20.02
C ARG A 159 -20.42 -0.63 -20.13
N VAL A 160 -19.90 -1.50 -19.30
CA VAL A 160 -20.13 -2.94 -19.36
C VAL A 160 -20.54 -3.44 -17.99
N GLU A 161 -21.54 -4.31 -17.92
CA GLU A 161 -21.89 -5.03 -16.69
C GLU A 161 -20.73 -5.91 -16.25
N GLY A 162 -20.48 -5.91 -14.93
CA GLY A 162 -19.47 -6.73 -14.30
C GLY A 162 -20.09 -7.68 -13.29
N ARG A 163 -19.64 -8.91 -13.28
CA ARG A 163 -20.02 -9.91 -12.28
C ARG A 163 -18.86 -10.16 -11.33
N VAL A 164 -19.10 -9.99 -10.03
CA VAL A 164 -18.11 -10.33 -9.01
C VAL A 164 -17.88 -11.84 -9.02
N VAL A 165 -16.64 -12.25 -9.36
CA VAL A 165 -16.22 -13.66 -9.36
C VAL A 165 -15.95 -14.13 -7.94
N GLY A 166 -15.34 -13.26 -7.14
CA GLY A 166 -15.09 -13.46 -5.72
C GLY A 166 -14.48 -12.21 -5.10
N ALA A 167 -14.66 -12.09 -3.80
CA ALA A 167 -14.08 -11.01 -3.00
C ALA A 167 -13.53 -11.57 -1.70
N ASP A 168 -12.40 -11.02 -1.27
CA ASP A 168 -11.73 -11.36 -0.02
C ASP A 168 -11.56 -10.10 0.85
N PRO A 169 -12.42 -9.89 1.84
CA PRO A 169 -12.32 -8.75 2.74
C PRO A 169 -11.02 -8.72 3.56
N VAL A 170 -10.41 -9.89 3.83
CA VAL A 170 -9.18 -9.99 4.64
C VAL A 170 -7.98 -9.39 3.94
N THR A 171 -7.86 -9.60 2.64
CA THR A 171 -6.81 -9.00 1.80
C THR A 171 -7.27 -7.77 1.03
N ASP A 172 -8.54 -7.39 1.16
CA ASP A 172 -9.16 -6.27 0.46
C ASP A 172 -9.03 -6.36 -1.08
N LEU A 173 -9.19 -7.57 -1.63
CA LEU A 173 -9.11 -7.82 -3.06
C LEU A 173 -10.38 -8.46 -3.59
N ALA A 174 -10.75 -8.09 -4.81
CA ALA A 174 -11.85 -8.71 -5.54
C ALA A 174 -11.48 -8.89 -7.02
N VAL A 175 -12.09 -9.91 -7.62
CA VAL A 175 -12.04 -10.14 -9.06
C VAL A 175 -13.44 -9.97 -9.63
N VAL A 176 -13.54 -9.19 -10.71
CA VAL A 176 -14.77 -8.96 -11.46
C VAL A 176 -14.56 -9.43 -12.89
N LYS A 177 -15.56 -10.09 -13.47
CA LYS A 177 -15.61 -10.53 -14.86
C LYS A 177 -16.49 -9.59 -15.66
N LEU A 178 -15.99 -9.07 -16.76
CA LEU A 178 -16.78 -8.32 -17.73
C LEU A 178 -17.74 -9.25 -18.48
N GLU A 179 -19.01 -8.89 -18.51
CA GLU A 179 -20.08 -9.69 -19.13
C GLU A 179 -20.39 -9.24 -20.58
N ALA A 180 -19.32 -8.99 -21.34
CA ALA A 180 -19.40 -8.71 -22.76
C ALA A 180 -18.21 -9.33 -23.50
N ALA A 181 -18.31 -9.41 -24.82
CA ALA A 181 -17.23 -9.89 -25.66
C ALA A 181 -16.12 -8.82 -25.79
N GLY A 182 -14.83 -9.27 -25.76
CA GLY A 182 -13.68 -8.42 -26.04
C GLY A 182 -13.56 -8.02 -27.53
N PRO A 183 -12.41 -7.53 -27.93
CA PRO A 183 -11.14 -7.58 -27.18
C PRO A 183 -11.05 -6.57 -26.04
N TRP A 184 -10.31 -6.94 -24.98
CA TRP A 184 -10.08 -6.09 -23.82
C TRP A 184 -8.62 -5.63 -23.77
N PRO A 185 -8.36 -4.35 -23.50
CA PRO A 185 -6.99 -3.91 -23.18
C PRO A 185 -6.56 -4.56 -21.86
N VAL A 186 -5.29 -4.98 -21.80
CA VAL A 186 -4.73 -5.66 -20.64
C VAL A 186 -3.47 -4.93 -20.20
N VAL A 187 -3.32 -4.73 -18.90
CA VAL A 187 -2.10 -4.15 -18.32
C VAL A 187 -1.08 -5.25 -18.02
N GLY A 188 0.22 -4.94 -18.17
CA GLY A 188 1.31 -5.81 -17.74
C GLY A 188 1.40 -5.89 -16.23
N LEU A 189 1.56 -7.11 -15.69
CA LEU A 189 1.83 -7.33 -14.27
C LEU A 189 3.33 -7.46 -14.03
N GLY A 190 3.90 -6.53 -13.25
CA GLY A 190 5.29 -6.51 -12.86
C GLY A 190 5.63 -7.50 -11.74
N ASN A 191 6.72 -7.19 -11.01
CA ASN A 191 7.18 -7.99 -9.87
C ASN A 191 7.38 -7.09 -8.63
N SER A 192 6.49 -7.21 -7.64
CA SER A 192 6.58 -6.43 -6.41
C SER A 192 7.72 -6.84 -5.47
N GLU A 193 8.30 -8.02 -5.66
CA GLU A 193 9.47 -8.47 -4.87
C GLU A 193 10.78 -7.86 -5.34
N ALA A 194 10.81 -7.32 -6.58
CA ALA A 194 11.97 -6.62 -7.14
C ALA A 194 12.03 -5.15 -6.72
N LEU A 195 10.96 -4.60 -6.12
CA LEU A 195 10.92 -3.20 -5.70
C LEU A 195 11.94 -2.89 -4.62
N GLN A 196 12.49 -1.68 -4.70
CA GLN A 196 13.38 -1.10 -3.70
C GLN A 196 12.80 0.21 -3.17
N VAL A 197 13.16 0.56 -1.93
CA VAL A 197 12.82 1.87 -1.37
C VAL A 197 13.53 2.95 -2.20
N GLY A 198 12.76 3.93 -2.65
CA GLY A 198 13.21 4.98 -3.55
C GLY A 198 12.81 4.77 -5.01
N ASP A 199 12.34 3.59 -5.42
CA ASP A 199 11.84 3.36 -6.77
C ASP A 199 10.64 4.26 -7.07
N TRP A 200 10.58 4.80 -8.29
CA TRP A 200 9.44 5.57 -8.77
C TRP A 200 8.19 4.70 -8.88
N VAL A 201 7.09 5.23 -8.39
CA VAL A 201 5.78 4.60 -8.55
C VAL A 201 4.72 5.62 -8.96
N ILE A 202 3.78 5.18 -9.78
CA ILE A 202 2.72 6.00 -10.37
C ILE A 202 1.39 5.37 -9.98
N ALA A 203 0.60 6.07 -9.15
CA ALA A 203 -0.74 5.63 -8.83
C ALA A 203 -1.72 6.16 -9.91
N VAL A 204 -2.52 5.25 -10.46
CA VAL A 204 -3.49 5.58 -11.49
C VAL A 204 -4.88 5.15 -11.04
N GLY A 205 -5.87 5.99 -11.32
CA GLY A 205 -7.28 5.69 -11.12
C GLY A 205 -8.12 6.34 -12.20
N ASN A 206 -9.38 5.96 -12.27
CA ASN A 206 -10.36 6.53 -13.20
C ASN A 206 -11.68 6.80 -12.46
N PRO A 207 -11.69 7.75 -11.50
CA PRO A 207 -12.83 7.91 -10.59
C PRO A 207 -14.14 8.30 -11.26
N PHE A 208 -14.08 9.00 -12.40
CA PHE A 208 -15.29 9.53 -13.05
C PHE A 208 -15.52 8.97 -14.47
N GLY A 209 -14.64 8.07 -14.93
CA GLY A 209 -14.74 7.46 -16.27
C GLY A 209 -14.46 8.43 -17.42
N LEU A 210 -14.05 9.66 -17.13
CA LEU A 210 -13.80 10.70 -18.14
C LEU A 210 -12.30 10.96 -18.28
N ASP A 211 -11.58 11.14 -17.14
CA ASP A 211 -10.16 11.44 -17.11
C ASP A 211 -9.46 10.60 -16.03
N GLN A 212 -8.32 10.05 -16.39
CA GLN A 212 -7.49 9.31 -15.45
C GLN A 212 -6.82 10.26 -14.46
N THR A 213 -6.96 9.94 -13.17
CA THR A 213 -6.20 10.60 -12.12
C THR A 213 -4.85 9.91 -11.99
N VAL A 214 -3.78 10.67 -12.10
CA VAL A 214 -2.40 10.19 -12.05
C VAL A 214 -1.64 10.94 -10.96
N THR A 215 -1.01 10.20 -10.05
CA THR A 215 -0.10 10.78 -9.06
C THR A 215 1.24 10.05 -9.09
N LEU A 216 2.33 10.78 -8.85
CA LEU A 216 3.69 10.28 -8.86
C LEU A 216 4.27 10.34 -7.44
N GLY A 217 5.02 9.34 -7.08
CA GLY A 217 5.77 9.26 -5.83
C GLY A 217 6.86 8.20 -5.90
N ILE A 218 7.32 7.78 -4.75
CA ILE A 218 8.32 6.71 -4.60
C ILE A 218 7.83 5.61 -3.66
N VAL A 219 8.47 4.47 -3.70
CA VAL A 219 8.34 3.46 -2.65
C VAL A 219 9.01 4.00 -1.39
N SER A 220 8.22 4.34 -0.37
CA SER A 220 8.71 4.87 0.90
C SER A 220 9.08 3.75 1.89
N SER A 221 8.44 2.61 1.80
CA SER A 221 8.73 1.42 2.62
C SER A 221 8.08 0.18 2.02
N LEU A 222 8.68 -0.97 2.26
CA LEU A 222 8.16 -2.28 1.90
C LEU A 222 7.70 -3.03 3.17
N ASN A 223 6.77 -3.98 2.99
CA ASN A 223 6.29 -4.88 4.05
C ASN A 223 5.67 -4.18 5.28
N ARG A 224 4.97 -3.06 5.09
CA ARG A 224 4.24 -2.41 6.17
C ARG A 224 3.04 -3.26 6.59
N ASN A 225 3.04 -3.69 7.85
CA ASN A 225 1.93 -4.46 8.40
C ASN A 225 0.70 -3.55 8.59
N ALA A 226 -0.42 -3.92 7.96
CA ALA A 226 -1.69 -3.21 8.09
C ALA A 226 -2.15 -3.10 9.56
N ALA A 227 -1.97 -4.16 10.36
CA ALA A 227 -2.31 -4.14 11.78
C ALA A 227 -1.49 -3.13 12.60
N ALA A 228 -0.22 -2.90 12.25
CA ALA A 228 0.62 -1.87 12.87
C ALA A 228 0.17 -0.43 12.52
N LEU A 229 -0.63 -0.29 11.47
CA LEU A 229 -1.26 0.97 11.06
C LEU A 229 -2.64 1.19 11.71
N GLY A 230 -3.07 0.28 12.61
CA GLY A 230 -4.38 0.31 13.24
C GLY A 230 -5.48 -0.37 12.42
N ILE A 231 -5.14 -1.01 11.31
CA ILE A 231 -6.07 -1.73 10.43
C ILE A 231 -6.00 -3.21 10.82
N THR A 232 -6.72 -3.56 11.88
CA THR A 232 -6.61 -4.88 12.52
C THR A 232 -7.37 -6.00 11.81
N ASP A 233 -8.29 -5.64 10.94
CA ASP A 233 -9.12 -6.56 10.14
C ASP A 233 -8.44 -7.03 8.85
N LYS A 234 -7.35 -6.37 8.42
CA LYS A 234 -6.60 -6.73 7.21
C LYS A 234 -5.29 -7.46 7.52
N ARG A 235 -5.01 -8.48 6.74
CA ARG A 235 -3.78 -9.29 6.85
C ARG A 235 -2.88 -9.10 5.65
N LEU A 236 -2.28 -7.92 5.57
CA LEU A 236 -1.47 -7.50 4.44
C LEU A 236 -0.14 -6.92 4.89
N ALA A 237 0.91 -7.31 4.18
CA ALA A 237 2.14 -6.54 4.08
C ALA A 237 1.97 -5.57 2.91
N LEU A 238 1.98 -4.29 3.18
CA LEU A 238 1.68 -3.24 2.20
C LEU A 238 2.95 -2.55 1.70
N ILE A 239 2.93 -2.10 0.46
CA ILE A 239 3.86 -1.11 -0.08
C ILE A 239 3.39 0.25 0.42
N GLN A 240 4.28 1.01 1.07
CA GLN A 240 4.03 2.40 1.44
C GLN A 240 4.62 3.31 0.35
N THR A 241 3.87 4.33 -0.03
CA THR A 241 4.28 5.36 -1.01
C THR A 241 3.83 6.74 -0.56
N ASP A 242 4.51 7.77 -1.04
CA ASP A 242 4.09 9.17 -0.95
C ASP A 242 3.32 9.65 -2.19
N ALA A 243 3.17 8.80 -3.22
CA ALA A 243 2.20 9.04 -4.28
C ALA A 243 0.82 9.25 -3.65
N ALA A 244 0.15 10.34 -4.01
CA ALA A 244 -1.14 10.68 -3.41
C ALA A 244 -2.19 9.62 -3.75
N ILE A 245 -2.61 8.84 -2.76
CA ILE A 245 -3.74 7.93 -2.84
C ILE A 245 -4.95 8.67 -2.28
N ASN A 246 -6.01 8.73 -3.06
CA ASN A 246 -7.25 9.43 -2.71
C ASN A 246 -8.46 8.60 -3.13
N PRO A 247 -9.64 8.88 -2.57
CA PRO A 247 -10.88 8.33 -3.12
C PRO A 247 -10.94 8.53 -4.63
N GLY A 248 -11.08 7.42 -5.35
CA GLY A 248 -11.10 7.38 -6.82
C GLY A 248 -9.94 6.62 -7.44
N ASN A 249 -8.75 6.56 -6.85
CA ASN A 249 -7.70 5.65 -7.33
C ASN A 249 -7.61 4.34 -6.54
N SER A 250 -8.42 4.17 -5.47
CA SER A 250 -8.55 2.89 -4.75
C SER A 250 -9.02 1.77 -5.68
N GLY A 251 -8.34 0.63 -5.65
CA GLY A 251 -8.52 -0.50 -6.56
C GLY A 251 -7.81 -0.36 -7.89
N GLY A 252 -7.36 0.84 -8.25
CA GLY A 252 -6.53 1.10 -9.43
C GLY A 252 -5.08 0.64 -9.24
N PRO A 253 -4.30 0.57 -10.33
CA PRO A 253 -2.92 0.10 -10.28
C PRO A 253 -1.95 1.13 -9.70
N LEU A 254 -0.94 0.61 -8.96
CA LEU A 254 0.32 1.27 -8.72
C LEU A 254 1.31 0.73 -9.74
N LEU A 255 1.81 1.59 -10.63
CA LEU A 255 2.72 1.23 -11.72
C LEU A 255 4.17 1.52 -11.34
N ASN A 256 5.12 0.78 -11.91
CA ASN A 256 6.51 1.17 -11.94
C ASN A 256 6.79 2.17 -13.10
N ALA A 257 8.03 2.57 -13.25
CA ALA A 257 8.45 3.48 -14.34
C ALA A 257 8.23 2.92 -15.75
N ASP A 258 8.20 1.59 -15.90
CA ASP A 258 7.96 0.89 -17.17
C ASP A 258 6.47 0.74 -17.52
N GLY A 259 5.57 1.16 -16.59
CA GLY A 259 4.12 1.06 -16.74
C GLY A 259 3.56 -0.33 -16.46
N ASP A 260 4.29 -1.17 -15.74
CA ASP A 260 3.79 -2.45 -15.25
C ASP A 260 3.25 -2.32 -13.83
N VAL A 261 2.18 -3.06 -13.51
CA VAL A 261 1.55 -3.01 -12.20
C VAL A 261 2.43 -3.70 -11.17
N VAL A 262 2.82 -2.97 -10.13
CA VAL A 262 3.59 -3.48 -8.98
C VAL A 262 2.76 -3.51 -7.69
N GLY A 263 1.59 -2.86 -7.70
CA GLY A 263 0.68 -2.89 -6.55
C GLY A 263 -0.74 -2.45 -6.92
N ILE A 264 -1.65 -2.56 -5.94
CA ILE A 264 -3.04 -2.11 -6.04
C ILE A 264 -3.25 -1.06 -4.96
N ASN A 265 -3.62 0.16 -5.37
CA ASN A 265 -3.88 1.26 -4.45
C ASN A 265 -5.06 0.90 -3.54
N THR A 266 -4.91 1.07 -2.22
CA THR A 266 -5.98 0.64 -1.31
C THR A 266 -6.30 1.64 -0.20
N LEU A 267 -5.35 2.05 0.59
CA LEU A 267 -5.59 2.76 1.83
C LEU A 267 -4.83 4.08 1.89
N VAL A 268 -5.42 5.05 2.59
CA VAL A 268 -4.78 6.29 3.01
C VAL A 268 -4.88 6.38 4.51
N ARG A 269 -3.81 6.78 5.17
CA ARG A 269 -3.84 7.08 6.59
C ARG A 269 -4.38 8.48 6.82
N SER A 270 -5.47 8.59 7.59
CA SER A 270 -6.02 9.85 8.09
C SER A 270 -5.35 10.24 9.42
N GLY A 271 -5.16 11.52 9.69
CA GLY A 271 -4.59 12.02 10.94
C GLY A 271 -3.06 12.19 10.91
N PRO A 272 -2.36 12.08 12.07
CA PRO A 272 -0.91 12.25 12.12
C PRO A 272 -0.19 11.29 11.18
N GLY A 273 0.55 11.84 10.19
CA GLY A 273 1.14 11.09 9.09
C GLY A 273 0.22 11.03 7.87
N ALA A 274 -0.76 11.91 7.73
CA ALA A 274 -1.54 12.11 6.50
C ALA A 274 -0.61 12.34 5.29
N GLY A 275 -1.00 11.81 4.12
CA GLY A 275 -0.16 11.84 2.91
C GLY A 275 0.62 10.56 2.65
N LEU A 276 0.47 9.54 3.52
CA LEU A 276 1.02 8.21 3.26
C LEU A 276 -0.03 7.35 2.55
N GLY A 277 0.29 6.93 1.33
CA GLY A 277 -0.48 5.98 0.55
C GLY A 277 0.01 4.54 0.79
N PHE A 278 -0.88 3.58 0.59
CA PHE A 278 -0.57 2.16 0.72
C PHE A 278 -1.13 1.39 -0.47
N ALA A 279 -0.36 0.39 -0.92
CA ALA A 279 -0.79 -0.49 -2.00
C ALA A 279 -0.52 -1.96 -1.64
N ILE A 280 -1.39 -2.84 -2.12
CA ILE A 280 -1.26 -4.29 -1.98
C ILE A 280 -0.25 -4.76 -3.03
N PRO A 281 0.82 -5.50 -2.66
CA PRO A 281 1.81 -6.00 -3.61
C PRO A 281 1.19 -6.89 -4.70
N ILE A 282 1.59 -6.67 -5.96
CA ILE A 282 1.00 -7.39 -7.11
C ILE A 282 1.23 -8.90 -7.08
N ASN A 283 2.39 -9.37 -6.59
CA ASN A 283 2.65 -10.80 -6.50
C ASN A 283 1.65 -11.49 -5.55
N ARG A 284 1.31 -10.82 -4.43
CA ARG A 284 0.27 -11.32 -3.52
C ARG A 284 -1.12 -11.25 -4.15
N ALA A 285 -1.44 -10.14 -4.81
CA ALA A 285 -2.72 -9.96 -5.49
C ALA A 285 -2.96 -11.02 -6.58
N ARG A 286 -1.91 -11.40 -7.34
CA ARG A 286 -1.99 -12.46 -8.35
C ARG A 286 -2.36 -13.81 -7.73
N GLN A 287 -1.76 -14.17 -6.60
CA GLN A 287 -2.08 -15.43 -5.88
C GLN A 287 -3.53 -15.44 -5.37
N ILE A 288 -3.99 -14.31 -4.84
CA ILE A 288 -5.37 -14.14 -4.36
C ILE A 288 -6.36 -14.21 -5.53
N ALA A 289 -6.10 -13.48 -6.61
CA ALA A 289 -6.95 -13.47 -7.80
C ALA A 289 -7.11 -14.89 -8.39
N GLN A 290 -6.04 -15.69 -8.44
CA GLN A 290 -6.10 -17.08 -8.89
C GLN A 290 -7.05 -17.93 -8.02
N GLN A 291 -7.02 -17.75 -6.69
CA GLN A 291 -7.92 -18.44 -5.78
C GLN A 291 -9.38 -17.98 -5.98
N LEU A 292 -9.60 -16.66 -6.09
CA LEU A 292 -10.93 -16.11 -6.34
C LEU A 292 -11.53 -16.61 -7.66
N VAL A 293 -10.72 -16.69 -8.72
CA VAL A 293 -11.18 -17.21 -10.03
C VAL A 293 -11.49 -18.70 -9.96
N SER A 294 -10.64 -19.50 -9.29
CA SER A 294 -10.78 -20.96 -9.27
C SER A 294 -11.79 -21.49 -8.24
N LYS A 295 -11.95 -20.79 -7.10
CA LYS A 295 -12.74 -21.26 -5.95
C LYS A 295 -13.84 -20.28 -5.52
N GLY A 296 -13.85 -19.05 -6.03
CA GLY A 296 -14.76 -17.99 -5.58
C GLY A 296 -14.41 -17.40 -4.20
N SER A 297 -13.45 -17.96 -3.49
CA SER A 297 -13.05 -17.54 -2.14
C SER A 297 -11.56 -17.79 -1.90
N VAL A 298 -11.02 -17.11 -0.88
CA VAL A 298 -9.63 -17.26 -0.43
C VAL A 298 -9.61 -18.01 0.89
N SER A 299 -8.67 -18.94 1.01
CA SER A 299 -8.44 -19.69 2.25
C SER A 299 -7.38 -18.98 3.10
N HIS A 300 -7.72 -18.67 4.35
CA HIS A 300 -6.83 -18.02 5.31
C HIS A 300 -6.52 -18.94 6.48
N ALA A 301 -5.28 -19.44 6.51
CA ALA A 301 -4.80 -20.30 7.56
C ALA A 301 -4.58 -19.53 8.87
N MET A 302 -5.08 -20.06 9.99
CA MET A 302 -5.02 -19.42 11.28
C MET A 302 -4.74 -20.42 12.41
N ILE A 303 -3.94 -19.99 13.40
CA ILE A 303 -3.67 -20.79 14.60
C ILE A 303 -4.41 -20.28 15.85
N GLY A 304 -5.04 -19.10 15.80
CA GLY A 304 -5.84 -18.54 16.90
C GLY A 304 -4.98 -17.97 18.02
N VAL A 305 -4.01 -17.10 17.69
CA VAL A 305 -3.19 -16.34 18.64
C VAL A 305 -3.26 -14.85 18.34
N GLY A 306 -3.31 -14.02 19.40
CA GLY A 306 -2.97 -12.61 19.33
C GLY A 306 -1.47 -12.45 19.59
N LEU A 307 -0.80 -11.72 18.71
CA LEU A 307 0.64 -11.54 18.71
C LEU A 307 1.02 -10.08 18.96
N GLU A 308 2.15 -9.87 19.61
CA GLU A 308 2.76 -8.56 19.77
C GLU A 308 4.27 -8.63 19.47
N PRO A 309 4.92 -7.49 19.13
CA PRO A 309 6.37 -7.46 18.96
C PRO A 309 7.06 -7.87 20.24
N LEU A 310 8.06 -8.75 20.09
CA LEU A 310 8.90 -9.13 21.20
C LEU A 310 9.75 -7.94 21.62
N ARG A 311 9.87 -7.72 22.93
CA ARG A 311 10.76 -6.72 23.51
C ARG A 311 11.81 -7.39 24.37
N ASP A 312 13.05 -6.87 24.29
CA ASP A 312 14.13 -7.28 25.18
C ASP A 312 14.04 -6.57 26.55
N ALA A 313 14.99 -6.85 27.42
CA ALA A 313 15.02 -6.26 28.76
C ALA A 313 15.20 -4.71 28.78
N SER A 314 15.70 -4.12 27.69
CA SER A 314 15.80 -2.67 27.51
C SER A 314 14.52 -2.04 26.96
N GLY A 315 13.53 -2.86 26.56
CA GLY A 315 12.30 -2.44 25.89
C GLY A 315 12.43 -2.28 24.38
N ALA A 316 13.60 -2.53 23.79
CA ALA A 316 13.82 -2.51 22.37
C ALA A 316 13.13 -3.71 21.69
N ILE A 317 12.73 -3.53 20.40
CA ILE A 317 12.12 -4.62 19.63
C ILE A 317 13.19 -5.66 19.30
N ALA A 318 12.95 -6.90 19.75
CA ALA A 318 13.79 -8.06 19.49
C ALA A 318 13.16 -8.97 18.42
N ALA A 319 13.98 -9.85 17.83
CA ALA A 319 13.51 -10.85 16.88
C ALA A 319 12.59 -11.87 17.58
N GLY A 320 11.47 -12.17 16.93
CA GLY A 320 10.47 -13.11 17.42
C GLY A 320 9.05 -12.52 17.46
N ALA A 321 8.12 -13.33 17.91
CA ALA A 321 6.74 -12.92 18.15
C ALA A 321 6.32 -13.38 19.56
N GLN A 322 5.80 -12.45 20.37
CA GLN A 322 5.27 -12.76 21.68
C GLN A 322 3.78 -13.08 21.59
N VAL A 323 3.36 -14.17 22.20
CA VAL A 323 1.94 -14.55 22.31
C VAL A 323 1.30 -13.73 23.40
N ARG A 324 0.38 -12.83 23.03
CA ARG A 324 -0.40 -12.01 23.93
C ARG A 324 -1.65 -12.74 24.42
N THR A 325 -2.38 -13.35 23.49
CA THR A 325 -3.62 -14.09 23.77
C THR A 325 -3.65 -15.37 22.96
N VAL A 326 -4.34 -16.38 23.49
CA VAL A 326 -4.60 -17.64 22.82
C VAL A 326 -6.11 -17.87 22.82
N MET A 327 -6.68 -18.08 21.62
CA MET A 327 -8.12 -18.35 21.48
C MET A 327 -8.49 -19.67 22.16
N PRO A 328 -9.46 -19.70 23.07
CA PRO A 328 -9.91 -20.93 23.71
C PRO A 328 -10.37 -21.97 22.68
N ALA A 329 -10.00 -23.23 22.89
CA ALA A 329 -10.27 -24.35 21.97
C ALA A 329 -9.78 -24.16 20.53
N GLY A 330 -8.96 -23.11 20.27
CA GLY A 330 -8.30 -22.90 18.97
C GLY A 330 -7.11 -23.86 18.73
N PRO A 331 -6.55 -23.87 17.51
CA PRO A 331 -5.41 -24.72 17.19
C PRO A 331 -4.21 -24.52 18.13
N ALA A 332 -3.86 -23.27 18.41
CA ALA A 332 -2.76 -22.93 19.31
C ALA A 332 -2.98 -23.43 20.74
N ALA A 333 -4.23 -23.29 21.26
CA ALA A 333 -4.58 -23.81 22.59
C ALA A 333 -4.43 -25.33 22.66
N ARG A 334 -4.90 -26.05 21.64
CA ARG A 334 -4.78 -27.51 21.55
C ARG A 334 -3.33 -27.96 21.46
N ALA A 335 -2.48 -27.18 20.82
CA ALA A 335 -1.04 -27.43 20.73
C ALA A 335 -0.27 -27.07 22.01
N GLY A 336 -0.93 -26.48 23.00
CA GLY A 336 -0.32 -26.10 24.27
C GLY A 336 0.39 -24.75 24.29
N LEU A 337 0.17 -23.88 23.29
CA LEU A 337 0.61 -22.49 23.31
C LEU A 337 -0.09 -21.73 24.47
N ARG A 338 0.64 -20.81 25.09
CA ARG A 338 0.17 -20.02 26.23
C ARG A 338 0.50 -18.53 26.05
N PRO A 339 -0.27 -17.62 26.64
CA PRO A 339 0.14 -16.22 26.74
C PRO A 339 1.51 -16.11 27.41
N GLY A 340 2.37 -15.23 26.89
CA GLY A 340 3.74 -15.04 27.31
C GLY A 340 4.78 -15.89 26.58
N ASP A 341 4.38 -16.86 25.78
CA ASP A 341 5.28 -17.64 24.93
C ASP A 341 5.96 -16.76 23.88
N ARG A 342 7.23 -17.03 23.61
CA ARG A 342 8.02 -16.35 22.56
C ARG A 342 8.23 -17.34 21.41
N ILE A 343 7.66 -17.04 20.24
CA ILE A 343 7.81 -17.86 19.05
C ILE A 343 9.03 -17.35 18.27
N THR A 344 10.04 -18.20 18.10
CA THR A 344 11.34 -17.85 17.49
C THR A 344 11.57 -18.52 16.14
N ALA A 345 10.85 -19.60 15.82
CA ALA A 345 10.87 -20.22 14.50
C ALA A 345 9.55 -20.93 14.17
N ALA A 346 9.28 -21.12 12.89
CA ALA A 346 8.16 -21.88 12.35
C ALA A 346 8.66 -22.74 11.17
N ASP A 347 8.45 -24.05 11.22
CA ASP A 347 8.97 -25.04 10.26
C ASP A 347 10.48 -24.88 9.94
N GLY A 348 11.28 -24.51 10.97
CA GLY A 348 12.71 -24.29 10.84
C GLY A 348 13.10 -22.90 10.33
N GLU A 349 12.17 -22.10 9.82
CA GLU A 349 12.40 -20.72 9.39
C GLU A 349 12.32 -19.78 10.60
N ALA A 350 13.33 -18.89 10.76
CA ALA A 350 13.38 -17.94 11.86
C ALA A 350 12.19 -16.95 11.79
N VAL A 351 11.55 -16.71 12.93
CA VAL A 351 10.51 -15.70 13.11
C VAL A 351 11.17 -14.46 13.67
N VAL A 352 11.19 -13.36 12.91
CA VAL A 352 11.75 -12.07 13.36
C VAL A 352 10.68 -11.05 13.77
N SER A 353 9.41 -11.34 13.45
CA SER A 353 8.29 -10.45 13.79
C SER A 353 6.94 -11.19 13.82
N PRO A 354 5.91 -10.61 14.49
CA PRO A 354 4.53 -11.13 14.42
C PRO A 354 3.99 -11.28 13.00
N SER A 355 4.30 -10.31 12.13
CA SER A 355 3.85 -10.32 10.73
C SER A 355 4.44 -11.49 9.95
N GLN A 356 5.72 -11.78 10.16
CA GLN A 356 6.36 -12.90 9.50
C GLN A 356 5.75 -14.22 9.97
N LEU A 357 5.48 -14.39 11.26
CA LEU A 357 4.80 -15.61 11.74
C LEU A 357 3.42 -15.76 11.08
N THR A 358 2.65 -14.67 10.94
CA THR A 358 1.36 -14.72 10.25
C THR A 358 1.53 -15.18 8.78
N GLN A 359 2.54 -14.67 8.07
CA GLN A 359 2.83 -15.08 6.70
C GLN A 359 3.25 -16.56 6.60
N LEU A 360 4.05 -17.03 7.56
CA LEU A 360 4.48 -18.44 7.64
C LEU A 360 3.28 -19.37 7.85
N VAL A 361 2.36 -18.99 8.76
CA VAL A 361 1.12 -19.73 9.01
C VAL A 361 0.24 -19.75 7.76
N GLU A 362 0.05 -18.63 7.08
CA GLU A 362 -0.71 -18.60 5.83
C GLU A 362 -0.06 -19.44 4.73
N ARG A 363 1.26 -19.38 4.59
CA ARG A 363 2.01 -20.16 3.60
C ARG A 363 1.95 -21.66 3.87
N SER A 364 1.92 -22.08 5.14
CA SER A 364 1.79 -23.51 5.49
C SER A 364 0.44 -24.08 5.04
N GLY A 365 -0.62 -23.25 5.02
CA GLY A 365 -1.96 -23.63 4.59
C GLY A 365 -2.82 -24.28 5.67
N VAL A 366 -4.11 -24.35 5.39
CA VAL A 366 -5.11 -24.95 6.27
C VAL A 366 -4.95 -26.47 6.33
N GLY A 367 -5.02 -27.05 7.56
CA GLY A 367 -4.97 -28.49 7.80
C GLY A 367 -3.57 -29.12 7.75
N ARG A 368 -2.52 -28.35 7.42
CA ARG A 368 -1.14 -28.83 7.38
C ARG A 368 -0.45 -28.55 8.72
N PRO A 369 -0.03 -29.59 9.47
CA PRO A 369 0.72 -29.40 10.71
C PRO A 369 2.02 -28.65 10.47
N MET A 370 2.33 -27.68 11.35
CA MET A 370 3.57 -26.93 11.35
C MET A 370 4.24 -26.96 12.72
N ALA A 371 5.57 -26.98 12.75
CA ALA A 371 6.36 -26.98 13.97
C ALA A 371 6.70 -25.56 14.40
N LEU A 372 6.30 -25.15 15.60
CA LEU A 372 6.66 -23.87 16.20
C LEU A 372 7.72 -24.07 17.27
N ARG A 373 8.87 -23.39 17.14
CA ARG A 373 9.88 -23.29 18.19
C ARG A 373 9.49 -22.18 19.13
N VAL A 374 9.27 -22.52 20.39
CA VAL A 374 8.74 -21.65 21.44
C VAL A 374 9.70 -21.59 22.61
N GLU A 375 9.98 -20.39 23.09
CA GLU A 375 10.70 -20.15 24.34
C GLU A 375 9.68 -19.81 25.44
N ARG A 376 9.70 -20.59 26.52
CA ARG A 376 8.83 -20.42 27.69
C ARG A 376 9.65 -20.54 28.97
N GLN A 377 9.75 -19.48 29.76
CA GLN A 377 10.49 -19.46 31.05
C GLN A 377 11.93 -20.00 30.91
N GLY A 378 12.62 -19.61 29.83
CA GLY A 378 13.99 -20.05 29.55
C GLY A 378 14.12 -21.45 28.92
N GLN A 379 13.04 -22.21 28.77
CA GLN A 379 13.04 -23.51 28.11
C GLN A 379 12.61 -23.38 26.65
N VAL A 380 13.26 -24.14 25.77
CA VAL A 380 12.92 -24.25 24.36
C VAL A 380 12.00 -25.46 24.14
N LEU A 381 10.83 -25.23 23.57
CA LEU A 381 9.82 -26.23 23.26
C LEU A 381 9.58 -26.26 21.75
N THR A 382 9.23 -27.42 21.21
CA THR A 382 8.70 -27.55 19.86
C THR A 382 7.24 -27.99 19.95
N LEU A 383 6.31 -27.16 19.47
CA LEU A 383 4.89 -27.45 19.50
C LEU A 383 4.38 -27.65 18.07
N GLN A 384 3.60 -28.72 17.84
CA GLN A 384 2.94 -28.99 16.58
C GLN A 384 1.57 -28.31 16.55
N VAL A 385 1.37 -27.39 15.61
CA VAL A 385 0.11 -26.65 15.46
C VAL A 385 -0.45 -26.90 14.06
N THR A 386 -1.71 -27.28 13.97
CA THR A 386 -2.40 -27.43 12.68
C THR A 386 -3.30 -26.24 12.44
N PRO A 387 -2.96 -25.33 11.49
CA PRO A 387 -3.80 -24.18 11.17
C PRO A 387 -5.17 -24.59 10.64
N VAL A 388 -6.19 -23.81 10.95
CA VAL A 388 -7.56 -23.99 10.46
C VAL A 388 -8.01 -22.77 9.67
N GLU A 389 -9.13 -22.88 8.95
CA GLU A 389 -9.71 -21.77 8.22
C GLU A 389 -10.16 -20.65 9.18
N LEU A 390 -9.84 -19.40 8.85
CA LEU A 390 -10.21 -18.22 9.64
C LEU A 390 -11.72 -18.18 9.93
N ALA A 391 -12.54 -18.44 8.91
CA ALA A 391 -14.01 -18.44 9.04
C ALA A 391 -14.51 -19.44 10.10
N SER A 392 -13.82 -20.57 10.27
CA SER A 392 -14.17 -21.58 11.26
C SER A 392 -13.94 -21.14 12.71
N LEU A 393 -13.09 -20.16 12.93
CA LEU A 393 -12.80 -19.57 14.24
C LEU A 393 -13.73 -18.40 14.57
N MET A 394 -14.11 -17.60 13.56
CA MET A 394 -15.00 -16.46 13.74
C MET A 394 -16.47 -16.85 13.98
N GLY A 395 -16.92 -18.00 13.50
CA GLY A 395 -18.28 -18.51 13.71
C GLY A 395 -18.52 -19.23 15.06
N ARG A 396 -17.52 -19.24 15.97
CA ARG A 396 -17.58 -19.88 17.29
C ARG A 396 -17.53 -18.89 18.46
N SER A 397 -17.61 -17.59 18.18
CA SER A 397 -17.61 -16.53 19.20
C SER A 397 -19.03 -16.05 19.54
#